data_6d0c8c0e5365855d9a5ee8329b9897e1
#
_entry.id   6d0c8c0e5365855d9a5ee8329b9897e1
#
_cell.length_a   1.000
_cell.length_b   1.000
_cell.length_c   1.000
_cell.angle_alpha   90.00
_cell.angle_beta   90.00
_cell.angle_gamma   90.00
#
_symmetry.space_group_name_H-M   'P 1'
#
loop_
_entity.id
_entity.type
_entity.pdbx_description
1 polymer ?
#
loop_
_entity_poly.entity_id
_entity_poly.type
_entity_poly.pdbx_seq_one_letter_code
_entity_poly.pdbx_strand_id
1 'polypeptide(L)'
;MLIEKLEEYTKVISEINDYSKLIEWINSLARELEVDPSIRTPENYVYGCQVSTWISCTIQGNKIFFSFDSDSNVTKGVVKILLDIVNGRSIHEIKKITFYDFRQIVAKLPTERQKTLQIILNKAHELIKQTGDTQ
;
A
#
# COMPACT_ATOMS: atom_id res chain seq x y z
N MET A 1 -13.31 10.43 -0.63
CA MET A 1 -12.16 11.15 -0.08
C MET A 1 -11.24 10.18 0.66
N LEU A 2 -10.01 10.61 0.88
CA LEU A 2 -8.98 9.78 1.49
C LEU A 2 -9.36 9.28 2.88
N ILE A 3 -9.85 10.16 3.74
CA ILE A 3 -10.25 9.81 5.11
C ILE A 3 -11.40 8.81 5.12
N GLU A 4 -12.36 8.97 4.21
CA GLU A 4 -13.50 8.06 4.12
C GLU A 4 -13.07 6.64 3.78
N LYS A 5 -12.15 6.50 2.83
CA LYS A 5 -11.64 5.20 2.44
C LYS A 5 -10.85 4.53 3.57
N LEU A 6 -10.04 5.31 4.26
CA LEU A 6 -9.30 4.84 5.42
C LEU A 6 -10.25 4.35 6.51
N GLU A 7 -11.31 5.11 6.78
CA GLU A 7 -12.32 4.74 7.79
C GLU A 7 -13.06 3.46 7.40
N GLU A 8 -13.38 3.29 6.12
CA GLU A 8 -14.03 2.07 5.64
C GLU A 8 -13.17 0.84 5.93
N TYR A 9 -11.89 0.89 5.59
CA TYR A 9 -10.98 -0.23 5.86
C TYR A 9 -10.78 -0.46 7.35
N THR A 10 -10.66 0.60 8.12
CA THR A 10 -10.52 0.52 9.57
C THR A 10 -11.72 -0.20 10.19
N LYS A 11 -12.92 0.16 9.73
CA LYS A 11 -14.14 -0.47 10.22
C LYS A 11 -14.18 -1.96 9.91
N VAL A 12 -13.88 -2.32 8.66
CA VAL A 12 -13.91 -3.74 8.24
C VAL A 12 -12.92 -4.56 9.07
N ILE A 13 -11.67 -4.08 9.20
CA ILE A 13 -10.65 -4.85 9.90
C ILE A 13 -10.94 -4.95 11.40
N SER A 14 -11.58 -3.91 11.97
CA SER A 14 -11.92 -3.92 13.40
C SER A 14 -12.94 -4.99 13.77
N GLU A 15 -13.74 -5.42 12.81
CA GLU A 15 -14.77 -6.42 13.01
C GLU A 15 -14.25 -7.85 12.85
N ILE A 16 -13.01 -8.03 12.40
CA ILE A 16 -12.40 -9.33 12.21
C ILE A 16 -11.63 -9.71 13.47
N ASN A 17 -12.10 -10.74 14.18
CA ASN A 17 -11.51 -11.16 15.46
C ASN A 17 -10.78 -12.49 15.39
N ASP A 18 -10.83 -13.17 14.25
CA ASP A 18 -10.22 -14.48 14.04
C ASP A 18 -9.06 -14.32 13.04
N TYR A 19 -7.87 -14.77 13.42
CA TYR A 19 -6.67 -14.64 12.59
C TYR A 19 -6.84 -15.31 11.22
N SER A 20 -7.46 -16.50 11.18
CA SER A 20 -7.62 -17.18 9.90
C SER A 20 -8.59 -16.42 8.98
N LYS A 21 -9.61 -15.79 9.54
CA LYS A 21 -10.53 -14.95 8.78
C LYS A 21 -9.83 -13.68 8.30
N LEU A 22 -8.93 -13.13 9.10
CA LEU A 22 -8.14 -11.97 8.69
C LEU A 22 -7.27 -12.31 7.48
N ILE A 23 -6.55 -13.41 7.52
CA ILE A 23 -5.69 -13.82 6.40
C ILE A 23 -6.53 -14.15 5.17
N GLU A 24 -7.66 -14.79 5.34
CA GLU A 24 -8.59 -15.08 4.24
C GLU A 24 -9.06 -13.78 3.58
N TRP A 25 -9.42 -12.78 4.38
CA TRP A 25 -9.83 -11.48 3.85
C TRP A 25 -8.70 -10.77 3.12
N ILE A 26 -7.49 -10.76 3.72
CA ILE A 26 -6.31 -10.17 3.08
C ILE A 26 -6.02 -10.84 1.74
N ASN A 27 -6.11 -12.17 1.68
CA ASN A 27 -5.91 -12.89 0.43
C ASN A 27 -6.98 -12.57 -0.60
N SER A 28 -8.21 -12.28 -0.17
CA SER A 28 -9.27 -11.85 -1.09
C SER A 28 -8.94 -10.50 -1.71
N LEU A 29 -8.36 -9.60 -0.92
CA LEU A 29 -7.91 -8.30 -1.43
C LEU A 29 -6.78 -8.47 -2.45
N ALA A 30 -5.87 -9.41 -2.20
CA ALA A 30 -4.77 -9.68 -3.14
C ALA A 30 -5.30 -10.08 -4.52
N ARG A 31 -6.38 -10.82 -4.57
CA ARG A 31 -6.99 -11.23 -5.85
C ARG A 31 -7.60 -10.06 -6.61
N GLU A 32 -7.94 -8.99 -5.91
CA GLU A 32 -8.49 -7.77 -6.53
C GLU A 32 -7.39 -6.83 -7.03
N LEU A 33 -6.14 -7.03 -6.60
CA LEU A 33 -5.05 -6.17 -7.02
C LEU A 33 -4.66 -6.47 -8.47
N GLU A 34 -4.75 -5.44 -9.32
CA GLU A 34 -4.25 -5.55 -10.68
C GLU A 34 -2.73 -5.42 -10.64
N VAL A 35 -2.04 -6.44 -11.14
CA VAL A 35 -0.58 -6.46 -11.15
C VAL A 35 -0.08 -6.35 -12.59
N ASP A 36 1.06 -5.67 -12.74
CA ASP A 36 1.76 -5.54 -14.00
C ASP A 36 3.17 -6.09 -13.82
N PRO A 37 3.45 -7.31 -14.31
CA PRO A 37 4.80 -7.90 -14.13
C PRO A 37 5.92 -7.07 -14.74
N SER A 38 5.62 -6.17 -15.68
CA SER A 38 6.63 -5.32 -16.29
C SER A 38 7.31 -4.37 -15.31
N ILE A 39 6.69 -4.13 -14.13
CA ILE A 39 7.31 -3.28 -13.11
C ILE A 39 8.39 -4.01 -12.31
N ARG A 40 8.58 -5.32 -12.51
CA ARG A 40 9.61 -6.09 -11.81
C ARG A 40 10.99 -5.78 -12.38
N THR A 41 11.46 -4.58 -12.07
CA THR A 41 12.78 -4.08 -12.49
C THR A 41 13.58 -3.67 -11.26
N PRO A 42 14.93 -3.58 -11.38
CA PRO A 42 15.74 -3.14 -10.23
C PRO A 42 15.36 -1.76 -9.70
N GLU A 43 14.93 -0.84 -10.58
CA GLU A 43 14.55 0.52 -10.17
C GLU A 43 13.32 0.51 -9.26
N ASN A 44 12.43 -0.45 -9.44
CA ASN A 44 11.17 -0.53 -8.71
C ASN A 44 11.26 -1.44 -7.49
N TYR A 45 12.38 -2.14 -7.31
CA TYR A 45 12.52 -3.09 -6.21
C TYR A 45 12.50 -2.39 -4.86
N VAL A 46 11.76 -2.96 -3.92
CA VAL A 46 11.64 -2.42 -2.56
C VAL A 46 12.54 -3.22 -1.63
N TYR A 47 13.57 -2.58 -1.10
CA TYR A 47 14.52 -3.23 -0.20
C TYR A 47 13.96 -3.25 1.21
N GLY A 48 14.27 -4.31 1.95
CA GLY A 48 13.88 -4.45 3.35
C GLY A 48 12.67 -5.34 3.60
N CYS A 49 11.94 -5.74 2.55
CA CYS A 49 10.85 -6.71 2.67
C CYS A 49 11.41 -8.12 2.67
N GLN A 50 10.76 -9.03 3.41
CA GLN A 50 11.18 -10.44 3.44
C GLN A 50 10.97 -11.14 2.11
N VAL A 51 9.98 -10.71 1.34
CA VAL A 51 9.66 -11.27 0.03
C VAL A 51 9.93 -10.21 -1.03
N SER A 52 10.25 -10.65 -2.24
CA SER A 52 10.50 -9.73 -3.34
C SER A 52 9.25 -8.93 -3.67
N THR A 53 9.43 -7.63 -3.78
CA THR A 53 8.35 -6.65 -3.87
C THR A 53 8.81 -5.49 -4.75
N TRP A 54 7.91 -5.00 -5.59
CA TRP A 54 8.17 -3.89 -6.52
C TRP A 54 7.05 -2.88 -6.46
N ILE A 55 7.39 -1.60 -6.58
CA ILE A 55 6.41 -0.52 -6.65
C ILE A 55 6.90 0.52 -7.66
N SER A 56 5.96 1.05 -8.45
CA SER A 56 6.24 2.15 -9.36
C SER A 56 5.16 3.21 -9.22
N CYS A 57 5.45 4.39 -9.75
CA CYS A 57 4.56 5.54 -9.62
C CYS A 57 4.40 6.22 -10.97
N THR A 58 3.17 6.57 -11.33
CA THR A 58 2.88 7.38 -12.50
C THR A 58 2.05 8.59 -12.09
N ILE A 59 2.21 9.68 -12.84
CA ILE A 59 1.42 10.90 -12.63
C ILE A 59 0.53 11.11 -13.84
N GLN A 60 -0.76 11.38 -13.58
CA GLN A 60 -1.72 11.77 -14.61
C GLN A 60 -2.35 13.09 -14.17
N GLY A 61 -1.90 14.18 -14.77
CA GLY A 61 -2.27 15.52 -14.31
C GLY A 61 -1.69 15.78 -12.92
N ASN A 62 -2.56 16.05 -11.95
CA ASN A 62 -2.12 16.21 -10.55
C ASN A 62 -2.41 14.98 -9.69
N LYS A 63 -2.77 13.86 -10.32
CA LYS A 63 -3.12 12.63 -9.62
C LYS A 63 -1.98 11.63 -9.70
N ILE A 64 -1.78 10.91 -8.59
CA ILE A 64 -0.72 9.91 -8.46
C ILE A 64 -1.34 8.52 -8.48
N PHE A 65 -0.72 7.61 -9.21
CA PHE A 65 -1.10 6.21 -9.26
C PHE A 65 0.12 5.34 -9.03
N PHE A 66 0.02 4.40 -8.10
CA PHE A 66 1.06 3.42 -7.82
C PHE A 66 0.67 2.08 -8.43
N SER A 67 1.65 1.38 -8.99
CA SER A 67 1.54 -0.02 -9.40
C SER A 67 2.41 -0.85 -8.47
N PHE A 68 1.97 -2.07 -8.17
CA PHE A 68 2.61 -2.90 -7.15
C PHE A 68 2.61 -4.35 -7.58
N ASP A 69 3.68 -5.08 -7.25
CA ASP A 69 3.71 -6.52 -7.39
C ASP A 69 4.59 -7.12 -6.28
N SER A 70 4.31 -8.37 -5.94
CA SER A 70 5.05 -9.08 -4.90
C SER A 70 4.91 -10.58 -5.10
N ASP A 71 5.88 -11.32 -4.57
CA ASP A 71 5.80 -12.78 -4.55
C ASP A 71 4.89 -13.31 -3.44
N SER A 72 4.41 -12.45 -2.54
CA SER A 72 3.53 -12.83 -1.43
C SER A 72 2.12 -12.31 -1.63
N ASN A 73 1.12 -13.20 -1.60
CA ASN A 73 -0.29 -12.81 -1.67
C ASN A 73 -0.70 -11.99 -0.46
N VAL A 74 -0.20 -12.32 0.74
CA VAL A 74 -0.53 -11.55 1.94
C VAL A 74 0.00 -10.13 1.80
N THR A 75 1.21 -9.96 1.30
CA THR A 75 1.77 -8.63 1.04
C THR A 75 0.91 -7.86 0.04
N LYS A 76 0.51 -8.51 -1.06
CA LYS A 76 -0.37 -7.88 -2.06
C LYS A 76 -1.68 -7.39 -1.43
N GLY A 77 -2.28 -8.20 -0.56
CA GLY A 77 -3.52 -7.83 0.10
C GLY A 77 -3.37 -6.63 1.03
N VAL A 78 -2.30 -6.60 1.80
CA VAL A 78 -2.02 -5.47 2.69
C VAL A 78 -1.79 -4.19 1.90
N VAL A 79 -1.02 -4.29 0.81
CA VAL A 79 -0.73 -3.12 -0.02
C VAL A 79 -1.97 -2.67 -0.80
N LYS A 80 -2.87 -3.58 -1.16
CA LYS A 80 -4.14 -3.21 -1.78
C LYS A 80 -4.89 -2.19 -0.93
N ILE A 81 -4.89 -2.37 0.39
CA ILE A 81 -5.50 -1.42 1.32
C ILE A 81 -4.88 -0.02 1.13
N LEU A 82 -3.55 0.05 1.15
CA LEU A 82 -2.84 1.31 0.98
C LEU A 82 -3.15 1.94 -0.37
N LEU A 83 -3.09 1.17 -1.45
CA LEU A 83 -3.30 1.68 -2.80
C LEU A 83 -4.73 2.18 -3.02
N ASP A 84 -5.71 1.52 -2.44
CA ASP A 84 -7.10 1.98 -2.52
C ASP A 84 -7.28 3.34 -1.85
N ILE A 85 -6.47 3.62 -0.83
CA ILE A 85 -6.54 4.89 -0.12
C ILE A 85 -5.82 5.99 -0.89
N VAL A 86 -4.65 5.70 -1.45
CA VAL A 86 -3.77 6.74 -2.02
C VAL A 86 -3.91 6.92 -3.53
N ASN A 87 -4.26 5.89 -4.30
CA ASN A 87 -4.31 6.02 -5.75
C ASN A 87 -5.39 7.00 -6.19
N GLY A 88 -5.02 7.87 -7.14
CA GLY A 88 -5.91 8.90 -7.64
C GLY A 88 -5.92 10.18 -6.82
N ARG A 89 -5.08 10.27 -5.78
CA ARG A 89 -4.96 11.48 -4.96
C ARG A 89 -3.84 12.36 -5.48
N SER A 90 -3.85 13.63 -5.05
CA SER A 90 -2.79 14.56 -5.42
C SER A 90 -1.53 14.29 -4.60
N ILE A 91 -0.40 14.80 -5.10
CA ILE A 91 0.88 14.76 -4.35
C ILE A 91 0.69 15.39 -2.97
N HIS A 92 -0.02 16.50 -2.91
CA HIS A 92 -0.25 17.25 -1.67
C HIS A 92 -0.98 16.37 -0.63
N GLU A 93 -2.02 15.66 -1.05
CA GLU A 93 -2.77 14.78 -0.16
C GLU A 93 -1.91 13.61 0.34
N ILE A 94 -1.16 12.99 -0.58
CA ILE A 94 -0.38 11.79 -0.23
C ILE A 94 0.79 12.13 0.69
N LYS A 95 1.41 13.31 0.52
CA LYS A 95 2.49 13.77 1.39
C LYS A 95 2.06 13.88 2.85
N LYS A 96 0.78 14.10 3.10
CA LYS A 96 0.26 14.26 4.45
C LYS A 96 -0.05 12.95 5.14
N ILE A 97 -0.10 11.84 4.41
CA ILE A 97 -0.38 10.53 4.98
C ILE A 97 0.86 10.03 5.72
N THR A 98 0.65 9.56 6.95
CA THR A 98 1.71 9.00 7.78
C THR A 98 1.37 7.58 8.19
N PHE A 99 2.36 6.83 8.63
CA PHE A 99 2.14 5.48 9.14
C PHE A 99 1.17 5.48 10.33
N TYR A 100 1.19 6.54 11.14
CA TYR A 100 0.30 6.68 12.27
C TYR A 100 -1.17 6.69 11.86
N ASP A 101 -1.48 7.20 10.67
CA ASP A 101 -2.86 7.21 10.16
C ASP A 101 -3.41 5.78 9.98
N PHE A 102 -2.54 4.80 9.81
CA PHE A 102 -2.92 3.40 9.63
C PHE A 102 -2.87 2.60 10.93
N ARG A 103 -2.68 3.24 12.09
CA ARG A 103 -2.43 2.55 13.36
C ARG A 103 -3.48 1.50 13.74
N GLN A 104 -4.74 1.76 13.45
CA GLN A 104 -5.81 0.82 13.78
C GLN A 104 -5.80 -0.40 12.87
N ILE A 105 -5.43 -0.21 11.60
CA ILE A 105 -5.25 -1.30 10.65
C ILE A 105 -4.00 -2.10 11.03
N VAL A 106 -2.90 -1.40 11.27
CA VAL A 106 -1.61 -2.00 11.60
C VAL A 106 -1.71 -2.88 12.84
N ALA A 107 -2.48 -2.45 13.84
CA ALA A 107 -2.63 -3.20 15.10
C ALA A 107 -3.18 -4.61 14.89
N LYS A 108 -3.92 -4.84 13.81
CA LYS A 108 -4.49 -6.15 13.49
C LYS A 108 -3.58 -7.02 12.63
N LEU A 109 -2.54 -6.43 12.02
CA LEU A 109 -1.68 -7.15 11.09
C LEU A 109 -0.60 -7.95 11.82
N PRO A 110 -0.13 -9.07 11.24
CA PRO A 110 1.07 -9.75 11.73
C PRO A 110 2.26 -8.79 11.72
N THR A 111 3.19 -8.97 12.66
CA THR A 111 4.35 -8.07 12.83
C THR A 111 5.12 -7.83 11.55
N GLU A 112 5.36 -8.89 10.77
CA GLU A 112 6.11 -8.75 9.51
C GLU A 112 5.35 -7.90 8.49
N ARG A 113 4.02 -7.96 8.49
CA ARG A 113 3.21 -7.16 7.58
C ARG A 113 3.11 -5.71 8.02
N GLN A 114 3.22 -5.44 9.31
CA GLN A 114 3.33 -4.07 9.82
C GLN A 114 4.58 -3.40 9.28
N LYS A 115 5.71 -4.10 9.35
CA LYS A 115 6.99 -3.60 8.81
C LYS A 115 6.91 -3.38 7.30
N THR A 116 6.30 -4.31 6.59
CA THR A 116 6.12 -4.21 5.15
C THR A 116 5.33 -2.95 4.79
N LEU A 117 4.22 -2.70 5.47
CA LEU A 117 3.39 -1.53 5.20
C LEU A 117 4.19 -0.24 5.43
N GLN A 118 4.98 -0.17 6.50
CA GLN A 118 5.82 0.99 6.77
C GLN A 118 6.84 1.21 5.65
N ILE A 119 7.51 0.13 5.23
CA ILE A 119 8.54 0.21 4.17
C ILE A 119 7.90 0.68 2.86
N ILE A 120 6.75 0.13 2.50
CA ILE A 120 6.05 0.49 1.27
C ILE A 120 5.61 1.96 1.32
N LEU A 121 5.06 2.41 2.44
CA LEU A 121 4.65 3.81 2.59
C LEU A 121 5.84 4.75 2.46
N ASN A 122 6.97 4.40 3.08
CA ASN A 122 8.19 5.20 2.96
C ASN A 122 8.66 5.26 1.51
N LYS A 123 8.61 4.14 0.79
CA LYS A 123 9.00 4.10 -0.63
C LYS A 123 8.06 4.92 -1.48
N ALA A 124 6.77 4.88 -1.19
CA ALA A 124 5.78 5.69 -1.90
C ALA A 124 6.07 7.19 -1.74
N HIS A 125 6.38 7.62 -0.51
CA HIS A 125 6.74 9.01 -0.24
C HIS A 125 8.03 9.41 -0.97
N GLU A 126 9.01 8.52 -1.02
CA GLU A 126 10.27 8.75 -1.74
C GLU A 126 10.02 8.93 -3.24
N LEU A 127 9.20 8.07 -3.83
CA LEU A 127 8.86 8.16 -5.25
C LEU A 127 8.13 9.46 -5.58
N ILE A 128 7.22 9.88 -4.72
CA ILE A 128 6.50 11.14 -4.90
C ILE A 128 7.46 12.33 -4.83
N LYS A 129 8.39 12.31 -3.89
CA LYS A 129 9.39 13.37 -3.73
C LYS A 129 10.24 13.50 -4.99
N GLN A 130 10.72 12.39 -5.54
CA GLN A 130 11.51 12.40 -6.77
C GLN A 130 10.70 12.97 -7.93
N THR A 131 9.44 12.57 -8.05
CA THR A 131 8.55 13.04 -9.10
C THR A 131 8.25 14.52 -8.95
N GLY A 132 7.97 14.97 -7.72
CA GLY A 132 7.70 16.38 -7.42
C GLY A 132 8.89 17.29 -7.70
N ASP A 133 10.10 16.79 -7.46
CA ASP A 133 11.32 17.56 -7.68
C ASP A 133 11.63 17.80 -9.17
N THR A 134 11.05 16.99 -10.06
CA THR A 134 11.25 17.13 -11.51
C THR A 134 10.23 18.06 -12.17
N GLN A 135 9.27 18.49 -11.41
CA GLN A 135 8.25 19.43 -11.89
C GLN A 135 8.54 20.83 -11.39
#